data_62a76290c03e78d5c8932b01e028b87d
#
_entry.id   62a76290c03e78d5c8932b01e028b87d
#
_cell.length_a   1.000
_cell.length_b   1.000
_cell.length_c   1.000
_cell.angle_alpha   90.00
_cell.angle_beta   90.00
_cell.angle_gamma   90.00
#
_symmetry.space_group_name_H-M   'P 1'
#
loop_
_entity.id
_entity.type
_entity.pdbx_description
1 polymer ?
#
loop_
_entity_poly.entity_id
_entity_poly.type
_entity_poly.pdbx_seq_one_letter_code
_entity_poly.pdbx_strand_id
1 'polypeptide(L)'
;MQYFYNSYVSQNKSPIHDILYGVNKIESICLKCNTHKYNFQSYNLLYFPLKEAKRIAVLRKKEKDPKFDEKKYILTLEDCFAHSEQTELFTGDNQMYCNECHCLADAKYQTVLFTTPNVISIVLNRGRANRDFQEEFKFGLDLDIKEYIHNPNYKHGKYYLIGMVVHAGGSDMSGHFFAYCRMDKKAKWFCYNDAFVSECNDIEKKLVENKPYILFYHYDNDANQNNQ
;
A
#
# COMPACT_ATOMS: atom_id res chain seq x y z
N MET A 1 18.22 -13.22 7.95
CA MET A 1 17.29 -12.77 6.91
C MET A 1 16.96 -13.89 5.93
N GLN A 2 17.94 -14.39 5.18
CA GLN A 2 17.74 -15.50 4.22
C GLN A 2 17.15 -16.75 4.86
N TYR A 3 17.53 -17.06 6.09
CA TYR A 3 16.99 -18.19 6.86
C TYR A 3 15.48 -18.03 7.14
N PHE A 4 15.05 -16.86 7.59
CA PHE A 4 13.61 -16.58 7.82
C PHE A 4 12.82 -16.75 6.52
N TYR A 5 13.26 -16.11 5.44
CA TYR A 5 12.60 -16.18 4.14
C TYR A 5 12.52 -17.61 3.61
N ASN A 6 13.62 -18.36 3.64
CA ASN A 6 13.65 -19.76 3.19
C ASN A 6 12.75 -20.66 4.03
N SER A 7 12.77 -20.49 5.37
CA SER A 7 11.90 -21.26 6.28
C SER A 7 10.42 -20.93 6.03
N TYR A 8 10.09 -19.63 5.88
CA TYR A 8 8.73 -19.21 5.60
C TYR A 8 8.22 -19.76 4.27
N VAL A 9 9.00 -19.62 3.18
CA VAL A 9 8.63 -20.12 1.84
C VAL A 9 8.45 -21.63 1.85
N SER A 10 9.36 -22.39 2.53
CA SER A 10 9.26 -23.85 2.59
C SER A 10 8.00 -24.36 3.28
N GLN A 11 7.52 -23.62 4.29
CA GLN A 11 6.33 -23.98 5.06
C GLN A 11 5.01 -23.53 4.41
N ASN A 12 5.05 -22.50 3.57
CA ASN A 12 3.87 -21.87 2.99
C ASN A 12 3.82 -21.96 1.46
N LYS A 13 4.55 -22.89 0.87
CA LYS A 13 4.64 -23.03 -0.59
C LYS A 13 3.28 -23.39 -1.19
N SER A 14 2.70 -22.44 -1.93
CA SER A 14 1.49 -22.64 -2.73
C SER A 14 1.45 -21.62 -3.86
N PRO A 15 0.73 -21.89 -4.97
CA PRO A 15 0.56 -20.91 -6.06
C PRO A 15 -0.05 -19.59 -5.59
N ILE A 16 -0.98 -19.63 -4.64
CA ILE A 16 -1.60 -18.42 -4.06
C ILE A 16 -0.58 -17.61 -3.29
N HIS A 17 0.27 -18.28 -2.51
CA HIS A 17 1.33 -17.61 -1.76
C HIS A 17 2.31 -16.91 -2.71
N ASP A 18 2.76 -17.59 -3.76
CA ASP A 18 3.74 -17.05 -4.71
C ASP A 18 3.19 -15.84 -5.48
N ILE A 19 1.87 -15.76 -5.66
CA ILE A 19 1.21 -14.67 -6.38
C ILE A 19 0.89 -13.48 -5.47
N LEU A 20 0.43 -13.70 -4.23
CA LEU A 20 -0.21 -12.66 -3.42
C LEU A 20 0.57 -12.24 -2.17
N TYR A 21 1.62 -12.96 -1.76
CA TYR A 21 2.31 -12.65 -0.51
C TYR A 21 3.67 -11.98 -0.73
N GLY A 22 3.87 -10.88 -0.03
CA GLY A 22 5.15 -10.20 0.13
C GLY A 22 5.65 -10.29 1.58
N VAL A 23 6.79 -9.67 1.86
CA VAL A 23 7.42 -9.63 3.18
C VAL A 23 7.71 -8.18 3.57
N ASN A 24 7.30 -7.79 4.75
CA ASN A 24 7.69 -6.56 5.42
C ASN A 24 8.93 -6.81 6.29
N LYS A 25 9.84 -5.84 6.33
CA LYS A 25 10.87 -5.72 7.36
C LYS A 25 10.38 -4.75 8.42
N ILE A 26 10.42 -5.19 9.66
CA ILE A 26 10.11 -4.38 10.84
C ILE A 26 11.43 -4.08 11.53
N GLU A 27 11.70 -2.81 11.79
CA GLU A 27 12.84 -2.35 12.57
C GLU A 27 12.35 -1.66 13.83
N SER A 28 12.90 -2.06 14.98
CA SER A 28 12.72 -1.35 16.23
C SER A 28 14.08 -0.94 16.82
N ILE A 29 14.19 0.30 17.28
CA ILE A 29 15.41 0.89 17.82
C ILE A 29 15.13 1.35 19.24
N CYS A 30 15.81 0.75 20.21
CA CYS A 30 15.76 1.20 21.61
C CYS A 30 16.42 2.57 21.75
N LEU A 31 15.70 3.59 22.23
CA LEU A 31 16.26 4.94 22.40
C LEU A 31 17.22 5.07 23.60
N LYS A 32 17.25 4.08 24.51
CA LYS A 32 18.15 4.06 25.66
C LYS A 32 19.55 3.55 25.34
N CYS A 33 19.66 2.47 24.54
CA CYS A 33 20.95 1.84 24.21
C CYS A 33 21.27 1.80 22.71
N ASN A 34 20.37 2.32 21.88
CA ASN A 34 20.48 2.32 20.42
C ASN A 34 20.58 0.93 19.79
N THR A 35 20.12 -0.11 20.48
CA THR A 35 20.08 -1.47 19.93
C THR A 35 18.98 -1.59 18.88
N HIS A 36 19.35 -2.13 17.72
CA HIS A 36 18.43 -2.41 16.62
C HIS A 36 17.95 -3.85 16.67
N LYS A 37 16.65 -4.06 16.51
CA LYS A 37 16.03 -5.37 16.32
C LYS A 37 15.28 -5.39 15.00
N TYR A 38 15.42 -6.50 14.29
CA TYR A 38 14.75 -6.72 13.02
C TYR A 38 13.82 -7.92 13.11
N ASN A 39 12.64 -7.76 12.55
CA ASN A 39 11.67 -8.84 12.36
C ASN A 39 11.16 -8.82 10.91
N PHE A 40 10.60 -9.93 10.46
CA PHE A 40 10.01 -10.06 9.14
C PHE A 40 8.60 -10.62 9.27
N GLN A 41 7.66 -10.04 8.56
CA GLN A 41 6.27 -10.44 8.56
C GLN A 41 5.76 -10.53 7.13
N SER A 42 5.09 -11.63 6.80
CA SER A 42 4.39 -11.73 5.52
C SER A 42 3.14 -10.87 5.50
N TYR A 43 2.81 -10.37 4.32
CA TYR A 43 1.56 -9.67 4.06
C TYR A 43 0.99 -10.10 2.71
N ASN A 44 -0.32 -10.00 2.55
CA ASN A 44 -1.02 -10.28 1.30
C ASN A 44 -1.87 -9.11 0.81
N LEU A 45 -1.97 -8.06 1.60
CA LEU A 45 -2.61 -6.80 1.23
C LEU A 45 -1.93 -5.63 1.92
N LEU A 46 -1.95 -4.48 1.26
CA LEU A 46 -1.56 -3.20 1.82
C LEU A 46 -2.81 -2.42 2.17
N TYR A 47 -2.86 -1.93 3.40
CA TYR A 47 -4.01 -1.20 3.93
C TYR A 47 -3.64 0.26 4.16
N PHE A 48 -4.25 1.17 3.41
CA PHE A 48 -3.96 2.60 3.49
C PHE A 48 -5.12 3.40 4.11
N PRO A 49 -4.92 3.98 5.31
CA PRO A 49 -5.88 4.88 5.94
C PRO A 49 -5.84 6.25 5.25
N LEU A 50 -6.72 6.50 4.27
CA LEU A 50 -6.64 7.68 3.40
C LEU A 50 -6.67 9.01 4.17
N LYS A 51 -7.50 9.10 5.20
CA LYS A 51 -7.62 10.31 6.03
C LYS A 51 -6.31 10.66 6.72
N GLU A 52 -5.65 9.66 7.32
CA GLU A 52 -4.39 9.86 8.02
C GLU A 52 -3.25 10.13 7.03
N ALA A 53 -3.19 9.38 5.93
CA ALA A 53 -2.22 9.61 4.86
C ALA A 53 -2.32 11.04 4.30
N LYS A 54 -3.55 11.54 4.06
CA LYS A 54 -3.77 12.92 3.62
C LYS A 54 -3.30 13.94 4.65
N ARG A 55 -3.65 13.73 5.93
CA ARG A 55 -3.23 14.61 7.03
C ARG A 55 -1.70 14.78 7.04
N ILE A 56 -0.98 13.67 6.95
CA ILE A 56 0.49 13.69 6.97
C ILE A 56 1.08 14.28 5.69
N ALA A 57 0.52 13.95 4.51
CA ALA A 57 0.96 14.54 3.25
C ALA A 57 0.80 16.06 3.24
N VAL A 58 -0.32 16.57 3.74
CA VAL A 58 -0.59 18.01 3.87
C VAL A 58 0.40 18.67 4.83
N LEU A 59 0.69 18.07 5.98
CA LEU A 59 1.67 18.61 6.93
C LEU A 59 3.06 18.73 6.29
N ARG A 60 3.54 17.68 5.61
CA ARG A 60 4.83 17.70 4.89
C ARG A 60 4.89 18.79 3.81
N LYS A 61 3.78 19.03 3.11
CA LYS A 61 3.73 20.11 2.09
C LYS A 61 3.70 21.49 2.71
N LYS A 62 2.99 21.70 3.82
CA LYS A 62 2.98 22.97 4.56
C LYS A 62 4.32 23.31 5.20
N GLU A 63 5.09 22.33 5.62
CA GLU A 63 6.47 22.53 6.10
C GLU A 63 7.38 23.10 5.00
N LYS A 64 7.16 22.67 3.74
CA LYS A 64 7.93 23.17 2.58
C LYS A 64 7.38 24.47 2.01
N ASP A 65 6.06 24.65 2.04
CA ASP A 65 5.35 25.84 1.57
C ASP A 65 4.23 26.21 2.56
N PRO A 66 4.46 27.21 3.44
CA PRO A 66 3.45 27.65 4.41
C PRO A 66 2.15 28.19 3.79
N LYS A 67 2.17 28.55 2.50
CA LYS A 67 0.97 29.04 1.76
C LYS A 67 0.24 27.91 1.03
N PHE A 68 0.64 26.66 1.20
CA PHE A 68 0.02 25.52 0.55
C PHE A 68 -1.49 25.42 0.83
N ASP A 69 -2.28 25.35 -0.23
CA ASP A 69 -3.75 25.23 -0.15
C ASP A 69 -4.18 23.76 -0.02
N GLU A 70 -4.41 23.32 1.20
CA GLU A 70 -4.83 21.94 1.50
C GLU A 70 -6.20 21.57 0.92
N LYS A 71 -7.09 22.56 0.65
CA LYS A 71 -8.42 22.29 0.10
C LYS A 71 -8.39 21.83 -1.35
N LYS A 72 -7.33 22.16 -2.08
CA LYS A 72 -7.10 21.75 -3.47
C LYS A 72 -6.26 20.50 -3.59
N TYR A 73 -5.80 19.96 -2.47
CA TYR A 73 -4.90 18.82 -2.50
C TYR A 73 -5.67 17.51 -2.68
N ILE A 74 -5.32 16.78 -3.73
CA ILE A 74 -5.81 15.43 -4.00
C ILE A 74 -4.74 14.44 -3.53
N LEU A 75 -5.11 13.54 -2.64
CA LEU A 75 -4.24 12.48 -2.12
C LEU A 75 -3.86 11.51 -3.25
N THR A 76 -2.58 11.11 -3.28
CA THR A 76 -2.06 10.16 -4.28
C THR A 76 -1.70 8.81 -3.65
N LEU A 77 -1.50 7.81 -4.50
CA LEU A 77 -1.06 6.49 -4.05
C LEU A 77 0.37 6.55 -3.48
N GLU A 78 1.24 7.40 -4.03
CA GLU A 78 2.60 7.64 -3.54
C GLU A 78 2.59 8.24 -2.12
N ASP A 79 1.65 9.15 -1.81
CA ASP A 79 1.49 9.67 -0.45
C ASP A 79 1.14 8.57 0.55
N CYS A 80 0.36 7.58 0.13
CA CYS A 80 0.00 6.44 0.96
C CYS A 80 1.20 5.54 1.25
N PHE A 81 2.03 5.27 0.25
CA PHE A 81 3.29 4.54 0.46
C PHE A 81 4.24 5.33 1.37
N ALA A 82 4.42 6.63 1.11
CA ALA A 82 5.24 7.49 1.97
C ALA A 82 4.70 7.60 3.41
N HIS A 83 3.39 7.50 3.61
CA HIS A 83 2.79 7.41 4.94
C HIS A 83 3.11 6.08 5.61
N SER A 84 3.04 4.94 4.89
CA SER A 84 3.27 3.62 5.47
C SER A 84 4.70 3.39 5.98
N GLU A 85 5.66 4.18 5.51
CA GLU A 85 7.06 4.14 5.94
C GLU A 85 7.37 5.05 7.13
N GLN A 86 6.36 5.67 7.76
CA GLN A 86 6.61 6.55 8.89
C GLN A 86 7.19 5.79 10.09
N THR A 87 8.17 6.43 10.72
CA THR A 87 8.67 5.96 12.01
C THR A 87 7.70 6.36 13.11
N GLU A 88 7.23 5.40 13.85
CA GLU A 88 6.43 5.59 15.05
C GLU A 88 7.31 5.65 16.29
N LEU A 89 6.92 6.48 17.27
CA LEU A 89 7.56 6.55 18.59
C LEU A 89 6.70 5.81 19.61
N PHE A 90 7.28 4.79 20.22
CA PHE A 90 6.67 4.04 21.29
C PHE A 90 7.20 4.56 22.64
N THR A 91 6.37 5.33 23.33
CA THR A 91 6.72 6.03 24.58
C THR A 91 5.63 5.86 25.62
N GLY A 92 5.94 6.13 26.89
CA GLY A 92 4.98 6.04 28.00
C GLY A 92 4.45 4.61 28.15
N ASP A 93 3.12 4.45 28.10
CA ASP A 93 2.46 3.14 28.23
C ASP A 93 2.71 2.19 27.06
N ASN A 94 3.20 2.71 25.93
CA ASN A 94 3.53 1.94 24.73
C ASN A 94 5.02 1.61 24.60
N GLN A 95 5.81 1.76 25.67
CA GLN A 95 7.23 1.39 25.66
C GLN A 95 7.45 -0.07 25.28
N MET A 96 8.58 -0.35 24.61
CA MET A 96 8.98 -1.69 24.21
C MET A 96 10.03 -2.27 25.19
N TYR A 97 9.92 -3.56 25.51
CA TYR A 97 10.95 -4.24 26.28
C TYR A 97 12.25 -4.41 25.47
N CYS A 98 13.33 -3.86 26.01
CA CYS A 98 14.66 -4.01 25.42
C CYS A 98 15.45 -5.13 26.11
N ASN A 99 15.87 -6.16 25.37
CA ASN A 99 16.63 -7.29 25.95
C ASN A 99 18.02 -6.88 26.43
N GLU A 100 18.62 -5.84 25.82
CA GLU A 100 19.94 -5.34 26.22
C GLU A 100 19.88 -4.46 27.49
N CYS A 101 18.83 -3.66 27.59
CA CYS A 101 18.62 -2.81 28.76
C CYS A 101 17.93 -3.54 29.93
N HIS A 102 17.34 -4.72 29.68
CA HIS A 102 16.50 -5.49 30.58
C HIS A 102 15.36 -4.70 31.22
N CYS A 103 14.79 -3.73 30.48
CA CYS A 103 13.67 -2.89 30.93
C CYS A 103 12.82 -2.40 29.78
N LEU A 104 11.63 -1.85 30.10
CA LEU A 104 10.84 -1.06 29.17
C LEU A 104 11.60 0.23 28.81
N ALA A 105 11.64 0.58 27.55
CA ALA A 105 12.30 1.77 27.05
C ALA A 105 11.54 2.35 25.87
N ASP A 106 11.69 3.66 25.69
CA ASP A 106 11.20 4.33 24.48
C ASP A 106 11.90 3.74 23.24
N ALA A 107 11.14 3.57 22.18
CA ALA A 107 11.65 2.97 20.96
C ALA A 107 11.11 3.69 19.70
N LYS A 108 11.92 3.68 18.66
CA LYS A 108 11.48 3.93 17.29
C LYS A 108 11.03 2.62 16.67
N TYR A 109 9.95 2.65 15.92
CA TYR A 109 9.38 1.49 15.22
C TYR A 109 9.05 1.88 13.79
N GLN A 110 9.46 1.07 12.84
CA GLN A 110 9.20 1.31 11.42
C GLN A 110 8.94 -0.01 10.71
N THR A 111 7.91 -0.02 9.86
CA THR A 111 7.63 -1.12 8.93
C THR A 111 7.87 -0.65 7.51
N VAL A 112 8.65 -1.41 6.74
CA VAL A 112 8.94 -1.11 5.34
C VAL A 112 8.78 -2.35 4.47
N LEU A 113 8.48 -2.15 3.18
CA LEU A 113 8.41 -3.23 2.22
C LEU A 113 9.81 -3.83 2.02
N PHE A 114 9.92 -5.16 2.11
CA PHE A 114 11.17 -5.88 1.88
C PHE A 114 11.14 -6.70 0.59
N THR A 115 10.04 -7.41 0.33
CA THR A 115 9.72 -8.02 -0.96
C THR A 115 8.25 -7.79 -1.28
N THR A 116 7.91 -7.78 -2.56
CA THR A 116 6.55 -7.57 -3.01
C THR A 116 6.05 -8.76 -3.82
N PRO A 117 4.74 -9.09 -3.77
CA PRO A 117 4.15 -10.20 -4.53
C PRO A 117 4.02 -9.90 -6.02
N ASN A 118 3.68 -10.91 -6.83
CA ASN A 118 3.36 -10.70 -8.23
C ASN A 118 2.08 -9.86 -8.42
N VAL A 119 1.12 -10.00 -7.52
CA VAL A 119 -0.08 -9.15 -7.48
C VAL A 119 -0.16 -8.45 -6.14
N ILE A 120 -0.04 -7.12 -6.17
CA ILE A 120 -0.24 -6.28 -4.99
C ILE A 120 -1.73 -5.96 -4.88
N SER A 121 -2.33 -6.33 -3.74
CA SER A 121 -3.67 -5.94 -3.36
C SER A 121 -3.62 -4.75 -2.41
N ILE A 122 -4.26 -3.64 -2.77
CA ILE A 122 -4.27 -2.40 -1.99
C ILE A 122 -5.69 -2.10 -1.55
N VAL A 123 -5.92 -2.04 -0.25
CA VAL A 123 -7.20 -1.63 0.34
C VAL A 123 -7.12 -0.16 0.74
N LEU A 124 -8.02 0.65 0.19
CA LEU A 124 -8.14 2.06 0.46
C LEU A 124 -9.20 2.29 1.54
N ASN A 125 -8.77 2.44 2.80
CA ASN A 125 -9.70 2.71 3.90
C ASN A 125 -10.19 4.14 3.83
N ARG A 126 -11.43 4.29 3.38
CA ARG A 126 -12.11 5.58 3.23
C ARG A 126 -12.81 6.06 4.51
N GLY A 127 -12.67 5.31 5.62
CA GLY A 127 -13.37 5.64 6.86
C GLY A 127 -14.88 5.33 6.78
N ARG A 128 -15.61 5.69 7.84
CA ARG A 128 -17.06 5.47 7.98
C ARG A 128 -17.90 6.74 7.84
N ALA A 129 -17.29 7.91 7.95
CA ALA A 129 -18.00 9.16 7.80
C ALA A 129 -18.20 9.48 6.32
N ASN A 130 -19.41 9.91 5.93
CA ASN A 130 -19.75 10.26 4.54
C ASN A 130 -18.72 11.21 3.91
N ARG A 131 -18.23 12.19 4.68
CA ARG A 131 -17.23 13.15 4.22
C ARG A 131 -15.90 12.47 3.87
N ASP A 132 -15.41 11.58 4.74
CA ASP A 132 -14.13 10.87 4.53
C ASP A 132 -14.26 9.86 3.39
N PHE A 133 -15.44 9.24 3.24
CA PHE A 133 -15.74 8.32 2.15
C PHE A 133 -15.68 9.00 0.77
N GLN A 134 -15.99 10.29 0.70
CA GLN A 134 -15.99 11.08 -0.53
C GLN A 134 -14.60 11.63 -0.90
N GLU A 135 -13.56 11.34 -0.14
CA GLU A 135 -12.20 11.82 -0.39
C GLU A 135 -11.73 11.48 -1.81
N GLU A 136 -11.29 12.51 -2.54
CA GLU A 136 -10.69 12.34 -3.87
C GLU A 136 -9.32 11.68 -3.74
N PHE A 137 -9.06 10.72 -4.63
CA PHE A 137 -7.85 9.92 -4.61
C PHE A 137 -7.32 9.70 -6.02
N LYS A 138 -6.05 9.99 -6.23
CA LYS A 138 -5.39 9.84 -7.54
C LYS A 138 -4.48 8.63 -7.55
N PHE A 139 -4.62 7.81 -8.57
CA PHE A 139 -3.79 6.65 -8.87
C PHE A 139 -3.70 6.47 -10.39
N GLY A 140 -2.74 5.68 -10.87
CA GLY A 140 -2.48 5.47 -12.29
C GLY A 140 -2.69 4.03 -12.75
N LEU A 141 -2.64 3.83 -14.07
CA LEU A 141 -2.58 2.51 -14.68
C LEU A 141 -1.22 1.83 -14.44
N ASP A 142 -0.15 2.60 -14.35
CA ASP A 142 1.19 2.13 -13.98
C ASP A 142 1.53 2.62 -12.56
N LEU A 143 2.32 1.81 -11.86
CA LEU A 143 2.77 2.07 -10.49
C LEU A 143 4.23 1.68 -10.35
N ASP A 144 5.07 2.60 -9.91
CA ASP A 144 6.47 2.34 -9.55
C ASP A 144 6.64 2.54 -8.04
N ILE A 145 6.94 1.46 -7.33
CA ILE A 145 7.15 1.46 -5.87
C ILE A 145 8.58 1.11 -5.49
N LYS A 146 9.51 1.17 -6.45
CA LYS A 146 10.90 0.78 -6.23
C LYS A 146 11.56 1.53 -5.06
N GLU A 147 11.25 2.82 -4.90
CA GLU A 147 11.79 3.65 -3.81
C GLU A 147 11.31 3.24 -2.42
N TYR A 148 10.16 2.53 -2.32
CA TYR A 148 9.58 2.06 -1.05
C TYR A 148 10.02 0.63 -0.69
N ILE A 149 10.88 -0.01 -1.49
CA ILE A 149 11.37 -1.37 -1.24
C ILE A 149 12.77 -1.33 -0.64
N HIS A 150 12.87 -1.62 0.65
CA HIS A 150 14.10 -1.56 1.43
C HIS A 150 14.90 -2.87 1.41
N ASN A 151 15.05 -3.45 0.22
CA ASN A 151 15.90 -4.61 -0.03
C ASN A 151 16.81 -4.31 -1.24
N PRO A 152 18.11 -4.08 -1.03
CA PRO A 152 19.04 -3.71 -2.11
C PRO A 152 19.20 -4.78 -3.19
N ASN A 153 18.87 -6.05 -2.87
CA ASN A 153 18.95 -7.16 -3.80
C ASN A 153 17.62 -7.41 -4.55
N TYR A 154 16.57 -6.67 -4.22
CA TYR A 154 15.25 -6.84 -4.84
C TYR A 154 15.08 -5.83 -5.97
N LYS A 155 14.96 -6.32 -7.20
CA LYS A 155 14.95 -5.48 -8.40
C LYS A 155 13.54 -5.16 -8.92
N HIS A 156 12.52 -5.73 -8.32
CA HIS A 156 11.13 -5.53 -8.72
C HIS A 156 10.60 -4.23 -8.14
N GLY A 157 9.70 -3.56 -8.83
CA GLY A 157 9.11 -2.31 -8.33
C GLY A 157 8.05 -1.75 -9.27
N LYS A 158 8.04 -2.18 -10.54
CA LYS A 158 7.09 -1.68 -11.53
C LYS A 158 5.92 -2.63 -11.71
N TYR A 159 4.73 -2.07 -11.68
CA TYR A 159 3.46 -2.77 -11.73
C TYR A 159 2.50 -2.06 -12.67
N TYR A 160 1.48 -2.78 -13.13
CA TYR A 160 0.37 -2.21 -13.88
C TYR A 160 -0.97 -2.65 -13.28
N LEU A 161 -1.96 -1.77 -13.28
CA LEU A 161 -3.30 -2.02 -12.75
C LEU A 161 -3.99 -3.10 -13.60
N ILE A 162 -4.52 -4.14 -12.94
CA ILE A 162 -5.30 -5.20 -13.56
C ILE A 162 -6.75 -5.22 -13.09
N GLY A 163 -7.05 -4.57 -11.98
CA GLY A 163 -8.40 -4.50 -11.46
C GLY A 163 -8.60 -3.43 -10.41
N MET A 164 -9.81 -2.93 -10.33
CA MET A 164 -10.28 -2.09 -9.24
C MET A 164 -11.69 -2.47 -8.83
N VAL A 165 -11.93 -2.53 -7.53
CA VAL A 165 -13.27 -2.65 -6.96
C VAL A 165 -13.73 -1.27 -6.55
N VAL A 166 -14.93 -0.90 -6.99
CA VAL A 166 -15.54 0.40 -6.74
C VAL A 166 -16.77 0.21 -5.87
N HIS A 167 -16.97 1.12 -4.94
CA HIS A 167 -18.21 1.23 -4.17
C HIS A 167 -19.01 2.44 -4.66
N ALA A 168 -20.13 2.21 -5.32
CA ALA A 168 -21.06 3.26 -5.70
C ALA A 168 -22.05 3.49 -4.55
N GLY A 169 -21.93 4.63 -3.89
CA GLY A 169 -22.78 5.01 -2.74
C GLY A 169 -22.24 6.21 -2.00
N GLY A 170 -23.05 6.76 -1.11
CA GLY A 170 -22.69 7.95 -0.32
C GLY A 170 -21.96 7.63 0.99
N SER A 171 -22.02 6.38 1.45
CA SER A 171 -21.45 5.93 2.74
C SER A 171 -21.05 4.47 2.70
N ASP A 172 -20.40 4.00 3.74
CA ASP A 172 -20.08 2.58 3.97
C ASP A 172 -21.30 1.71 4.32
N MET A 173 -22.41 2.37 4.74
CA MET A 173 -23.62 1.70 5.21
C MET A 173 -24.59 1.33 4.06
N SER A 174 -24.46 1.96 2.90
CA SER A 174 -25.35 1.73 1.76
C SER A 174 -24.62 2.00 0.45
N GLY A 175 -24.75 1.10 -0.50
CA GLY A 175 -24.14 1.24 -1.81
C GLY A 175 -24.07 -0.11 -2.52
N HIS A 176 -23.42 -0.09 -3.65
CA HIS A 176 -23.29 -1.21 -4.55
C HIS A 176 -21.82 -1.37 -4.97
N PHE A 177 -21.30 -2.59 -4.90
CA PHE A 177 -19.95 -2.90 -5.36
C PHE A 177 -19.97 -3.44 -6.78
N PHE A 178 -19.05 -2.96 -7.59
CA PHE A 178 -18.76 -3.49 -8.91
C PHE A 178 -17.27 -3.39 -9.19
N ALA A 179 -16.78 -4.05 -10.24
CA ALA A 179 -15.37 -4.10 -10.54
C ALA A 179 -15.06 -3.80 -12.01
N TYR A 180 -13.90 -3.19 -12.24
CA TYR A 180 -13.27 -3.14 -13.55
C TYR A 180 -12.04 -4.05 -13.53
N CYS A 181 -11.92 -4.94 -14.52
CA CYS A 181 -10.79 -5.87 -14.60
C CYS A 181 -10.30 -6.04 -16.02
N ARG A 182 -9.02 -6.41 -16.15
CA ARG A 182 -8.41 -6.90 -17.39
C ARG A 182 -7.50 -8.10 -17.09
N MET A 183 -7.27 -8.96 -18.09
CA MET A 183 -6.49 -10.18 -17.92
C MET A 183 -4.97 -9.91 -17.89
N ASP A 184 -4.50 -8.95 -18.71
CA ASP A 184 -3.10 -8.55 -18.78
C ASP A 184 -2.97 -7.08 -19.21
N LYS A 185 -1.73 -6.56 -19.32
CA LYS A 185 -1.45 -5.15 -19.63
C LYS A 185 -2.05 -4.69 -20.96
N LYS A 186 -2.15 -5.56 -21.96
CA LYS A 186 -2.63 -5.26 -23.31
C LYS A 186 -4.10 -5.64 -23.53
N ALA A 187 -4.70 -6.37 -22.57
CA ALA A 187 -6.07 -6.82 -22.69
C ALA A 187 -7.07 -5.65 -22.50
N LYS A 188 -8.24 -5.83 -23.07
CA LYS A 188 -9.38 -4.93 -22.88
C LYS A 188 -9.84 -4.93 -21.44
N TRP A 189 -10.40 -3.82 -21.03
CA TRP A 189 -11.07 -3.68 -19.75
C TRP A 189 -12.53 -4.08 -19.84
N PHE A 190 -13.01 -4.74 -18.78
CA PHE A 190 -14.42 -5.11 -18.60
C PHE A 190 -14.93 -4.60 -17.27
N CYS A 191 -16.18 -4.13 -17.27
CA CYS A 191 -16.94 -3.81 -16.07
C CYS A 191 -17.78 -5.04 -15.69
N TYR A 192 -17.64 -5.48 -14.45
CA TYR A 192 -18.40 -6.58 -13.84
C TYR A 192 -19.34 -5.98 -12.79
N ASN A 193 -20.62 -6.03 -13.07
CA ASN A 193 -21.66 -5.46 -12.23
C ASN A 193 -22.78 -6.49 -12.04
N ASP A 194 -22.72 -7.24 -10.97
CA ASP A 194 -23.54 -8.42 -10.69
C ASP A 194 -23.53 -9.42 -11.87
N ALA A 195 -24.67 -9.67 -12.50
CA ALA A 195 -24.81 -10.54 -13.65
C ALA A 195 -24.42 -9.88 -14.98
N PHE A 196 -24.13 -8.59 -14.99
CA PHE A 196 -23.83 -7.85 -16.22
C PHE A 196 -22.34 -7.68 -16.39
N VAL A 197 -21.84 -8.05 -17.58
CA VAL A 197 -20.46 -7.82 -18.00
C VAL A 197 -20.46 -7.01 -19.29
N SER A 198 -19.72 -5.91 -19.29
CA SER A 198 -19.60 -5.02 -20.47
C SER A 198 -18.17 -4.57 -20.68
N GLU A 199 -17.78 -4.39 -21.94
CA GLU A 199 -16.48 -3.84 -22.30
C GLU A 199 -16.40 -2.36 -21.86
N CYS A 200 -15.25 -1.97 -21.30
CA CYS A 200 -14.97 -0.60 -20.86
C CYS A 200 -13.85 -0.02 -21.74
N ASN A 201 -14.20 0.93 -22.63
CA ASN A 201 -13.26 1.53 -23.56
C ASN A 201 -12.61 2.83 -23.05
N ASP A 202 -13.10 3.36 -21.93
CA ASP A 202 -12.71 4.66 -21.36
C ASP A 202 -12.20 4.53 -19.92
N ILE A 203 -11.36 3.52 -19.66
CA ILE A 203 -10.89 3.22 -18.30
C ILE A 203 -10.24 4.43 -17.61
N GLU A 204 -9.45 5.25 -18.33
CA GLU A 204 -8.80 6.43 -17.78
C GLU A 204 -9.80 7.42 -17.19
N LYS A 205 -10.95 7.61 -17.86
CA LYS A 205 -12.05 8.40 -17.33
C LYS A 205 -12.66 7.76 -16.09
N LYS A 206 -12.80 6.43 -16.10
CA LYS A 206 -13.33 5.67 -14.95
C LYS A 206 -12.42 5.73 -13.73
N LEU A 207 -11.09 5.81 -13.90
CA LEU A 207 -10.16 6.02 -12.77
C LEU A 207 -10.42 7.34 -12.04
N VAL A 208 -10.80 8.39 -12.77
CA VAL A 208 -11.08 9.72 -12.20
C VAL A 208 -12.48 9.79 -11.59
N GLU A 209 -13.48 9.24 -12.29
CA GLU A 209 -14.89 9.34 -11.89
C GLU A 209 -15.25 8.46 -10.68
N ASN A 210 -14.55 7.36 -10.51
CA ASN A 210 -14.89 6.37 -9.49
C ASN A 210 -14.04 6.51 -8.23
N LYS A 211 -14.59 5.99 -7.13
CA LYS A 211 -13.94 5.92 -5.83
C LYS A 211 -13.54 4.50 -5.56
N PRO A 212 -12.30 4.11 -5.89
CA PRO A 212 -11.85 2.73 -5.68
C PRO A 212 -11.83 2.43 -4.19
N TYR A 213 -12.15 1.17 -3.89
CA TYR A 213 -12.07 0.58 -2.56
C TYR A 213 -10.91 -0.39 -2.45
N ILE A 214 -10.67 -1.16 -3.53
CA ILE A 214 -9.54 -2.07 -3.66
C ILE A 214 -8.91 -1.89 -5.04
N LEU A 215 -7.58 -1.89 -5.08
CA LEU A 215 -6.78 -1.88 -6.31
C LEU A 215 -5.95 -3.15 -6.38
N PHE A 216 -5.83 -3.72 -7.60
CA PHE A 216 -4.97 -4.86 -7.89
C PHE A 216 -3.96 -4.47 -8.95
N TYR A 217 -2.68 -4.53 -8.61
CA TYR A 217 -1.58 -4.24 -9.51
C TYR A 217 -0.75 -5.50 -9.75
N HIS A 218 -0.55 -5.86 -11.01
CA HIS A 218 0.28 -6.99 -11.42
C HIS A 218 1.70 -6.52 -11.75
N TYR A 219 2.67 -7.33 -11.38
CA TYR A 219 4.07 -7.11 -11.68
C TYR A 219 4.33 -6.98 -13.19
N ASP A 220 5.07 -5.95 -13.59
CA ASP A 220 5.41 -5.68 -14.99
C ASP A 220 6.76 -6.30 -15.34
N ASN A 221 6.74 -7.51 -15.89
CA ASN A 221 7.95 -8.23 -16.30
C ASN A 221 8.76 -7.44 -17.36
N ASP A 222 8.08 -6.85 -18.35
CA ASP A 222 8.73 -6.15 -19.47
C ASP A 222 9.43 -4.88 -18.99
N ALA A 223 8.78 -4.09 -18.14
CA ALA A 223 9.34 -2.85 -17.63
C ALA A 223 10.48 -3.07 -16.62
N ASN A 224 10.51 -4.22 -15.94
CA ASN A 224 11.56 -4.54 -14.95
C ASN A 224 12.81 -5.18 -15.60
N GLN A 225 12.70 -5.83 -16.75
CA GLN A 225 13.85 -6.37 -17.50
C GLN A 225 14.67 -5.30 -18.21
N ASN A 226 14.05 -4.22 -18.67
CA ASN A 226 14.74 -3.13 -19.40
C ASN A 226 15.62 -2.23 -18.50
N ASN A 227 15.71 -2.50 -17.18
CA ASN A 227 16.56 -1.77 -16.24
C ASN A 227 17.75 -2.62 -15.73
N GLN A 228 18.09 -3.70 -16.41
CA GLN A 228 19.31 -4.48 -16.23
C GLN A 228 20.33 -4.08 -17.27
#